data_5b96ea49dea603ef73f0cce6ebdbbf59
#
_entry.id   5b96ea49dea603ef73f0cce6ebdbbf59
#
_cell.length_a   1.000
_cell.length_b   1.000
_cell.length_c   1.000
_cell.angle_alpha   90.00
_cell.angle_beta   90.00
_cell.angle_gamma   90.00
#
_symmetry.space_group_name_H-M   'P 1'
#
loop_
_entity.id
_entity.type
_entity.pdbx_description
1 polymer ?
#
loop_
_entity_poly.entity_id
_entity_poly.type
_entity_poly.pdbx_seq_one_letter_code
_entity_poly.pdbx_strand_id
1 'polypeptide(L)'
;MGTLYIIPTPVGNMEDMTFRAIRILKEVDLILAEDTRTSGILLRHFDIDNRLMSHHKFNEHETSASVVKRLLGGENIALISDAGTPGISDPGFFLVREAVKAGVDVYTLPGATAFVPALVTSGLPCDRFAFEGFLPQKKGRQTKMIQLADERRTMIFYESPRRLVKTLQQMAEIFGADRQACVCREISKVHEDCRRGTLSSLALHFTQEEPRGEIVLIVGGADADTVMSRQADDNTPEDGETTKPRRKSKYQLKQERLEETD
;
A
#
# COMPACT_ATOMS: atom_id res chain seq x y z
N MET A 1 1.98 -32.49 -2.10
CA MET A 1 1.51 -31.10 -2.28
C MET A 1 2.71 -30.20 -2.11
N GLY A 2 2.93 -29.25 -3.00
CA GLY A 2 4.03 -28.29 -2.93
C GLY A 2 3.66 -27.08 -2.06
N THR A 3 4.60 -26.14 -1.95
CA THR A 3 4.52 -24.96 -1.10
C THR A 3 4.63 -23.69 -1.93
N LEU A 4 3.82 -22.67 -1.61
CA LEU A 4 3.97 -21.32 -2.16
C LEU A 4 4.79 -20.46 -1.21
N TYR A 5 5.91 -19.93 -1.68
CA TYR A 5 6.77 -19.00 -0.95
C TYR A 5 6.57 -17.58 -1.47
N ILE A 6 6.23 -16.64 -0.58
CA ILE A 6 6.21 -15.21 -0.87
C ILE A 6 7.52 -14.63 -0.38
N ILE A 7 8.34 -14.14 -1.30
CA ILE A 7 9.71 -13.75 -1.00
C ILE A 7 9.91 -12.26 -1.25
N PRO A 8 10.15 -11.47 -0.19
CA PRO A 8 10.52 -10.07 -0.32
C PRO A 8 11.86 -9.90 -1.06
N THR A 9 11.91 -8.91 -1.93
CA THR A 9 13.11 -8.50 -2.69
C THR A 9 13.59 -7.11 -2.22
N PRO A 10 14.86 -6.77 -2.42
CA PRO A 10 15.41 -5.48 -2.03
C PRO A 10 14.61 -4.28 -2.56
N VAL A 11 14.48 -3.24 -1.76
CA VAL A 11 13.79 -1.98 -2.16
C VAL A 11 14.74 -0.92 -2.72
N GLY A 12 16.02 -1.28 -2.91
CA GLY A 12 17.01 -0.37 -3.48
C GLY A 12 18.46 -0.77 -3.21
N ASN A 13 18.70 -1.64 -2.22
CA ASN A 13 20.04 -2.14 -1.88
C ASN A 13 20.06 -3.67 -1.88
N MET A 14 20.90 -4.27 -2.71
CA MET A 14 21.01 -5.73 -2.84
C MET A 14 21.39 -6.42 -1.51
N GLU A 15 22.06 -5.72 -0.59
CA GLU A 15 22.44 -6.24 0.73
C GLU A 15 21.21 -6.52 1.64
N ASP A 16 20.03 -5.97 1.32
CA ASP A 16 18.79 -6.25 2.04
C ASP A 16 18.19 -7.62 1.68
N MET A 17 18.81 -8.36 0.75
CA MET A 17 18.38 -9.71 0.42
C MET A 17 18.78 -10.70 1.51
N THR A 18 17.82 -11.48 2.03
CA THR A 18 18.11 -12.43 3.09
C THR A 18 18.75 -13.72 2.56
N PHE A 19 19.68 -14.31 3.31
CA PHE A 19 20.26 -15.62 2.98
C PHE A 19 19.20 -16.71 2.79
N ARG A 20 18.13 -16.68 3.58
CA ARG A 20 17.02 -17.63 3.47
C ARG A 20 16.25 -17.44 2.15
N ALA A 21 16.04 -16.21 1.71
CA ALA A 21 15.42 -15.93 0.41
C ALA A 21 16.25 -16.47 -0.75
N ILE A 22 17.57 -16.20 -0.75
CA ILE A 22 18.50 -16.71 -1.77
C ILE A 22 18.45 -18.24 -1.83
N ARG A 23 18.51 -18.91 -0.68
CA ARG A 23 18.46 -20.39 -0.62
C ARG A 23 17.16 -20.93 -1.19
N ILE A 24 16.00 -20.41 -0.78
CA ILE A 24 14.70 -20.89 -1.25
C ILE A 24 14.52 -20.62 -2.75
N LEU A 25 14.95 -19.47 -3.26
CA LEU A 25 14.90 -19.18 -4.71
C LEU A 25 15.76 -20.14 -5.54
N LYS A 26 16.82 -20.72 -4.98
CA LYS A 26 17.61 -21.77 -5.63
C LYS A 26 16.95 -23.15 -5.59
N GLU A 27 16.13 -23.42 -4.56
CA GLU A 27 15.54 -24.73 -4.28
C GLU A 27 14.16 -24.96 -4.91
N VAL A 28 13.38 -23.89 -5.20
CA VAL A 28 12.03 -24.02 -5.76
C VAL A 28 12.04 -24.48 -7.21
N ASP A 29 10.92 -25.03 -7.69
CA ASP A 29 10.77 -25.52 -9.07
C ASP A 29 10.45 -24.40 -10.06
N LEU A 30 9.91 -23.27 -9.57
CA LEU A 30 9.52 -22.13 -10.37
C LEU A 30 9.55 -20.84 -9.55
N ILE A 31 9.99 -19.75 -10.17
CA ILE A 31 9.88 -18.39 -9.64
C ILE A 31 8.87 -17.60 -10.48
N LEU A 32 7.88 -17.02 -9.82
CA LEU A 32 6.94 -16.05 -10.40
C LEU A 32 7.46 -14.65 -10.14
N ALA A 33 7.47 -13.80 -11.15
CA ALA A 33 7.97 -12.43 -11.07
C ALA A 33 7.05 -11.43 -11.78
N GLU A 34 6.95 -10.22 -11.24
CA GLU A 34 6.17 -9.14 -11.85
C GLU A 34 6.79 -8.71 -13.18
N ASP A 35 8.05 -8.30 -13.19
CA ASP A 35 8.85 -8.09 -14.40
C ASP A 35 10.05 -9.06 -14.42
N THR A 36 10.01 -10.01 -15.35
CA THR A 36 11.07 -11.03 -15.50
C THR A 36 12.43 -10.44 -15.87
N ARG A 37 12.49 -9.25 -16.44
CA ARG A 37 13.74 -8.56 -16.80
C ARG A 37 14.42 -8.01 -15.55
N THR A 38 13.68 -7.28 -14.73
CA THR A 38 14.14 -6.75 -13.43
C THR A 38 14.54 -7.89 -12.50
N SER A 39 13.66 -8.87 -12.31
CA SER A 39 13.92 -10.04 -11.47
C SER A 39 15.09 -10.86 -11.99
N GLY A 40 15.29 -10.98 -13.32
CA GLY A 40 16.45 -11.66 -13.90
C GLY A 40 17.79 -11.00 -13.56
N ILE A 41 17.83 -9.69 -13.33
CA ILE A 41 19.03 -8.99 -12.83
C ILE A 41 19.32 -9.41 -11.39
N LEU A 42 18.29 -9.38 -10.51
CA LEU A 42 18.40 -9.82 -9.13
C LEU A 42 18.91 -11.26 -9.03
N LEU A 43 18.28 -12.18 -9.77
CA LEU A 43 18.64 -13.60 -9.72
C LEU A 43 20.08 -13.83 -10.18
N ARG A 44 20.54 -13.19 -11.25
CA ARG A 44 21.94 -13.25 -11.71
C ARG A 44 22.92 -12.72 -10.68
N HIS A 45 22.58 -11.63 -9.98
CA HIS A 45 23.44 -11.04 -8.94
C HIS A 45 23.73 -12.03 -7.79
N PHE A 46 22.78 -12.90 -7.46
CA PHE A 46 22.91 -13.90 -6.39
C PHE A 46 23.22 -15.32 -6.90
N ASP A 47 23.60 -15.47 -8.16
CA ASP A 47 23.88 -16.76 -8.79
C ASP A 47 22.72 -17.76 -8.61
N ILE A 48 21.50 -17.28 -8.85
CA ILE A 48 20.27 -18.09 -8.84
C ILE A 48 19.92 -18.42 -10.28
N ASP A 49 20.13 -19.69 -10.65
CA ASP A 49 19.72 -20.23 -11.94
C ASP A 49 18.44 -21.05 -11.76
N ASN A 50 17.30 -20.44 -12.07
CA ASN A 50 16.00 -21.08 -11.91
C ASN A 50 15.00 -20.59 -12.97
N ARG A 51 13.94 -21.37 -13.17
CA ARG A 51 12.87 -21.06 -14.12
C ARG A 51 12.10 -19.83 -13.65
N LEU A 52 11.91 -18.87 -14.54
CA LEU A 52 11.22 -17.62 -14.28
C LEU A 52 9.97 -17.52 -15.15
N MET A 53 8.83 -17.19 -14.55
CA MET A 53 7.56 -16.98 -15.23
C MET A 53 6.94 -15.63 -14.81
N SER A 54 6.38 -14.91 -15.78
CA SER A 54 5.71 -13.64 -15.49
C SER A 54 4.38 -13.86 -14.77
N HIS A 55 4.19 -13.10 -13.66
CA HIS A 55 2.95 -13.04 -12.89
C HIS A 55 2.72 -11.60 -12.41
N HIS A 56 1.93 -10.86 -13.16
CA HIS A 56 1.68 -9.43 -12.95
C HIS A 56 0.18 -9.13 -12.90
N LYS A 57 -0.17 -7.91 -12.53
CA LYS A 57 -1.56 -7.46 -12.35
C LYS A 57 -2.50 -7.78 -13.53
N PHE A 58 -1.99 -7.82 -14.75
CA PHE A 58 -2.83 -8.04 -15.93
C PHE A 58 -3.05 -9.52 -16.28
N ASN A 59 -2.22 -10.44 -15.76
CA ASN A 59 -2.34 -11.86 -16.02
C ASN A 59 -2.58 -12.71 -14.76
N GLU A 60 -2.58 -12.13 -13.55
CA GLU A 60 -2.67 -12.87 -12.29
C GLU A 60 -3.91 -13.76 -12.18
N HIS A 61 -5.05 -13.35 -12.77
CA HIS A 61 -6.27 -14.15 -12.77
C HIS A 61 -6.15 -15.43 -13.61
N GLU A 62 -5.50 -15.34 -14.76
CA GLU A 62 -5.30 -16.50 -15.66
C GLU A 62 -4.21 -17.42 -15.13
N THR A 63 -3.09 -16.84 -14.67
CA THR A 63 -1.95 -17.61 -14.20
C THR A 63 -2.18 -18.27 -12.86
N SER A 64 -2.95 -17.68 -11.94
CA SER A 64 -3.17 -18.21 -10.60
C SER A 64 -3.79 -19.61 -10.61
N ALA A 65 -4.78 -19.88 -11.47
CA ALA A 65 -5.40 -21.21 -11.56
C ALA A 65 -4.39 -22.30 -11.99
N SER A 66 -3.52 -21.98 -12.95
CA SER A 66 -2.47 -22.90 -13.41
C SER A 66 -1.38 -23.09 -12.35
N VAL A 67 -1.00 -22.04 -11.64
CA VAL A 67 -0.03 -22.08 -10.54
C VAL A 67 -0.54 -22.93 -9.38
N VAL A 68 -1.80 -22.73 -8.96
CA VAL A 68 -2.42 -23.56 -7.90
C VAL A 68 -2.45 -25.02 -8.30
N LYS A 69 -2.75 -25.35 -9.56
CA LYS A 69 -2.71 -26.73 -10.05
C LYS A 69 -1.32 -27.36 -9.95
N ARG A 70 -0.25 -26.59 -10.26
CA ARG A 70 1.15 -27.04 -10.13
C ARG A 70 1.53 -27.27 -8.67
N LEU A 71 1.14 -26.35 -7.75
CA LEU A 71 1.33 -26.51 -6.31
C LEU A 71 0.64 -27.77 -5.77
N LEU A 72 -0.60 -28.03 -6.17
CA LEU A 72 -1.32 -29.27 -5.84
C LEU A 72 -0.63 -30.51 -6.42
N GLY A 73 0.05 -30.38 -7.56
CA GLY A 73 0.87 -31.42 -8.19
C GLY A 73 2.20 -31.68 -7.48
N GLY A 74 2.57 -30.89 -6.45
CA GLY A 74 3.77 -31.10 -5.65
C GLY A 74 4.93 -30.15 -5.96
N GLU A 75 4.78 -29.19 -6.92
CA GLU A 75 5.82 -28.22 -7.20
C GLU A 75 5.90 -27.15 -6.11
N ASN A 76 7.11 -26.79 -5.68
CA ASN A 76 7.37 -25.63 -4.81
C ASN A 76 7.56 -24.38 -5.69
N ILE A 77 6.83 -23.31 -5.38
CA ILE A 77 6.82 -22.11 -6.21
C ILE A 77 7.10 -20.89 -5.35
N ALA A 78 7.97 -20.00 -5.80
CA ALA A 78 8.21 -18.71 -5.18
C ALA A 78 7.53 -17.59 -5.97
N LEU A 79 6.97 -16.60 -5.28
CA LEU A 79 6.53 -15.34 -5.84
C LEU A 79 7.43 -14.23 -5.33
N ILE A 80 7.97 -13.42 -6.26
CA ILE A 80 8.72 -12.19 -5.99
C ILE A 80 8.08 -11.01 -6.70
N SER A 81 8.29 -9.79 -6.19
CA SER A 81 7.95 -8.52 -6.85
C SER A 81 9.21 -7.79 -7.28
N ASP A 82 9.06 -6.69 -7.99
CA ASP A 82 10.20 -5.87 -8.45
C ASP A 82 10.95 -5.25 -7.26
N ALA A 83 10.23 -4.90 -6.18
CA ALA A 83 10.82 -4.38 -4.95
C ALA A 83 9.90 -4.62 -3.75
N GLY A 84 10.45 -5.03 -2.61
CA GLY A 84 9.70 -5.22 -1.37
C GLY A 84 8.94 -6.54 -1.29
N THR A 85 7.86 -6.55 -0.53
CA THR A 85 7.08 -7.76 -0.23
C THR A 85 5.91 -7.91 -1.20
N PRO A 86 5.84 -9.01 -1.99
CA PRO A 86 4.72 -9.27 -2.89
C PRO A 86 3.36 -9.24 -2.16
N GLY A 87 2.34 -8.70 -2.82
CA GLY A 87 1.01 -8.52 -2.25
C GLY A 87 0.80 -7.22 -1.46
N ILE A 88 1.88 -6.48 -1.17
CA ILE A 88 1.81 -5.16 -0.52
C ILE A 88 1.93 -4.07 -1.60
N SER A 89 0.82 -3.58 -2.10
CA SER A 89 0.69 -2.67 -3.25
C SER A 89 1.09 -3.28 -4.61
N ASP A 90 1.54 -4.52 -4.62
CA ASP A 90 2.00 -5.31 -5.77
C ASP A 90 1.07 -6.51 -6.01
N PRO A 91 1.17 -7.20 -7.16
CA PRO A 91 0.47 -8.45 -7.42
C PRO A 91 0.83 -9.53 -6.39
N GLY A 92 -0.12 -10.45 -6.15
CA GLY A 92 0.13 -11.61 -5.27
C GLY A 92 -1.02 -11.94 -4.34
N PHE A 93 -1.80 -10.96 -3.88
CA PHE A 93 -2.93 -11.23 -2.99
C PHE A 93 -3.91 -12.26 -3.58
N PHE A 94 -4.22 -12.15 -4.87
CA PHE A 94 -5.15 -13.07 -5.53
C PHE A 94 -4.60 -14.51 -5.53
N LEU A 95 -3.33 -14.70 -5.91
CA LEU A 95 -2.67 -16.00 -5.91
C LEU A 95 -2.62 -16.62 -4.50
N VAL A 96 -2.20 -15.84 -3.49
CA VAL A 96 -2.17 -16.30 -2.09
C VAL A 96 -3.56 -16.75 -1.64
N ARG A 97 -4.59 -15.96 -1.91
CA ARG A 97 -5.98 -16.30 -1.56
C ARG A 97 -6.44 -17.61 -2.21
N GLU A 98 -6.16 -17.81 -3.49
CA GLU A 98 -6.57 -19.02 -4.20
C GLU A 98 -5.76 -20.26 -3.74
N ALA A 99 -4.46 -20.09 -3.44
CA ALA A 99 -3.62 -21.15 -2.87
C ALA A 99 -4.14 -21.60 -1.49
N VAL A 100 -4.42 -20.63 -0.60
CA VAL A 100 -5.00 -20.92 0.73
C VAL A 100 -6.36 -21.63 0.63
N LYS A 101 -7.25 -21.18 -0.27
CA LYS A 101 -8.54 -21.86 -0.52
C LYS A 101 -8.38 -23.30 -1.01
N ALA A 102 -7.32 -23.57 -1.77
CA ALA A 102 -7.01 -24.90 -2.27
C ALA A 102 -6.29 -25.79 -1.24
N GLY A 103 -6.04 -25.31 -0.02
CA GLY A 103 -5.34 -26.02 1.04
C GLY A 103 -3.82 -26.12 0.85
N VAL A 104 -3.25 -25.29 -0.02
CA VAL A 104 -1.79 -25.23 -0.23
C VAL A 104 -1.14 -24.45 0.90
N ASP A 105 -0.01 -24.96 1.40
CA ASP A 105 0.82 -24.26 2.37
C ASP A 105 1.45 -23.00 1.76
N VAL A 106 1.27 -21.86 2.43
CA VAL A 106 1.81 -20.56 2.01
C VAL A 106 2.72 -20.01 3.10
N TYR A 107 3.97 -19.74 2.75
CA TYR A 107 4.95 -19.13 3.66
C TYR A 107 5.45 -17.81 3.10
N THR A 108 5.23 -16.72 3.85
CA THR A 108 5.85 -15.41 3.56
C THR A 108 7.12 -15.27 4.39
N LEU A 109 8.23 -14.99 3.73
CA LEU A 109 9.49 -14.78 4.42
C LEU A 109 9.55 -13.37 4.99
N PRO A 110 10.10 -13.16 6.20
CA PRO A 110 10.52 -11.83 6.64
C PRO A 110 11.57 -11.26 5.68
N GLY A 111 11.44 -9.99 5.36
CA GLY A 111 12.38 -9.33 4.44
C GLY A 111 12.06 -7.87 4.19
N ALA A 112 12.63 -7.32 3.14
CA ALA A 112 12.57 -5.90 2.81
C ALA A 112 11.14 -5.40 2.58
N THR A 113 10.84 -4.24 3.15
CA THR A 113 9.66 -3.42 2.86
C THR A 113 10.04 -1.94 2.96
N ALA A 114 9.48 -1.08 2.13
CA ALA A 114 9.80 0.35 2.23
C ALA A 114 9.08 1.04 3.39
N PHE A 115 7.86 0.62 3.72
CA PHE A 115 7.02 1.35 4.67
C PHE A 115 7.46 1.16 6.14
N VAL A 116 8.03 0.02 6.51
CA VAL A 116 8.48 -0.24 7.89
C VAL A 116 9.65 0.65 8.28
N PRO A 117 10.77 0.71 7.51
CA PRO A 117 11.84 1.67 7.80
C PRO A 117 11.36 3.12 7.79
N ALA A 118 10.51 3.52 6.83
CA ALA A 118 9.94 4.86 6.79
C ALA A 118 9.16 5.20 8.06
N LEU A 119 8.30 4.29 8.53
CA LEU A 119 7.52 4.48 9.75
C LEU A 119 8.43 4.66 10.96
N VAL A 120 9.40 3.77 11.16
CA VAL A 120 10.34 3.85 12.29
C VAL A 120 11.19 5.12 12.23
N THR A 121 11.72 5.43 11.04
CA THR A 121 12.57 6.63 10.84
C THR A 121 11.77 7.94 10.99
N SER A 122 10.45 7.91 10.77
CA SER A 122 9.62 9.12 10.88
C SER A 122 9.63 9.74 12.28
N GLY A 123 9.81 8.92 13.33
CA GLY A 123 9.71 9.35 14.72
C GLY A 123 8.27 9.60 15.20
N LEU A 124 7.27 9.31 14.36
CA LEU A 124 5.86 9.34 14.73
C LEU A 124 5.48 8.06 15.48
N PRO A 125 4.39 8.04 16.28
CA PRO A 125 3.93 6.84 16.97
C PRO A 125 3.80 5.66 16.02
N CYS A 126 4.43 4.54 16.34
CA CYS A 126 4.50 3.35 15.47
C CYS A 126 3.90 2.08 16.12
N ASP A 127 3.36 2.19 17.34
CA ASP A 127 2.67 1.10 18.03
C ASP A 127 1.35 0.70 17.34
N ARG A 128 0.69 1.67 16.71
CA ARG A 128 -0.55 1.46 15.94
C ARG A 128 -0.52 2.33 14.69
N PHE A 129 -0.67 1.72 13.52
CA PHE A 129 -0.66 2.43 12.24
C PHE A 129 -1.69 1.87 11.27
N ALA A 130 -1.99 2.63 10.23
CA ALA A 130 -2.82 2.24 9.09
C ALA A 130 -2.00 2.36 7.80
N PHE A 131 -1.84 1.27 7.07
CA PHE A 131 -1.23 1.27 5.76
C PHE A 131 -2.31 1.52 4.70
N GLU A 132 -2.26 2.67 4.05
CA GLU A 132 -3.24 3.15 3.07
C GLU A 132 -2.76 2.98 1.61
N GLY A 133 -1.45 2.73 1.42
CA GLY A 133 -0.84 2.58 0.09
C GLY A 133 -1.03 3.82 -0.77
N PHE A 134 -1.29 3.64 -2.07
CA PHE A 134 -1.52 4.77 -2.99
C PHE A 134 -2.95 5.30 -2.90
N LEU A 135 -3.08 6.60 -2.66
CA LEU A 135 -4.38 7.27 -2.77
C LEU A 135 -4.94 7.19 -4.21
N PRO A 136 -6.27 7.12 -4.38
CA PRO A 136 -6.88 7.18 -5.70
C PRO A 136 -6.39 8.39 -6.50
N GLN A 137 -6.15 8.19 -7.81
CA GLN A 137 -5.59 9.28 -8.63
C GLN A 137 -6.60 10.39 -8.94
N LYS A 138 -7.87 10.05 -9.12
CA LYS A 138 -8.96 10.97 -9.52
C LYS A 138 -10.22 10.71 -8.70
N LYS A 139 -11.13 9.85 -9.21
CA LYS A 139 -12.43 9.56 -8.58
C LYS A 139 -12.22 8.90 -7.20
N GLY A 140 -12.90 9.43 -6.18
CA GLY A 140 -12.85 8.91 -4.81
C GLY A 140 -11.68 9.43 -3.96
N ARG A 141 -10.72 10.20 -4.53
CA ARG A 141 -9.55 10.69 -3.79
C ARG A 141 -9.95 11.60 -2.62
N GLN A 142 -10.75 12.64 -2.89
CA GLN A 142 -11.21 13.58 -1.85
C GLN A 142 -12.04 12.87 -0.78
N THR A 143 -12.98 12.02 -1.20
CA THR A 143 -13.80 11.22 -0.27
C THR A 143 -12.92 10.35 0.64
N LYS A 144 -11.90 9.68 0.08
CA LYS A 144 -10.97 8.88 0.87
C LYS A 144 -10.17 9.73 1.86
N MET A 145 -9.69 10.91 1.45
CA MET A 145 -8.99 11.83 2.36
C MET A 145 -9.91 12.31 3.49
N ILE A 146 -11.15 12.71 3.18
CA ILE A 146 -12.11 13.12 4.21
C ILE A 146 -12.36 11.99 5.23
N GLN A 147 -12.51 10.74 4.77
CA GLN A 147 -12.66 9.59 5.65
C GLN A 147 -11.45 9.35 6.57
N LEU A 148 -10.25 9.73 6.11
CA LEU A 148 -9.01 9.58 6.87
C LEU A 148 -8.69 10.77 7.78
N ALA A 149 -9.44 11.85 7.71
CA ALA A 149 -9.17 13.07 8.46
C ALA A 149 -9.16 12.85 9.98
N ASP A 150 -10.02 11.97 10.47
CA ASP A 150 -10.17 11.63 11.89
C ASP A 150 -9.46 10.33 12.30
N GLU A 151 -8.65 9.74 11.40
CA GLU A 151 -7.85 8.57 11.74
C GLU A 151 -6.84 8.93 12.84
N ARG A 152 -6.89 8.20 13.97
CA ARG A 152 -6.05 8.46 15.15
C ARG A 152 -4.70 7.74 15.12
N ARG A 153 -4.57 6.72 14.26
CA ARG A 153 -3.31 6.00 14.07
C ARG A 153 -2.43 6.75 13.09
N THR A 154 -1.13 6.54 13.19
CA THR A 154 -0.19 6.98 12.15
C THR A 154 -0.57 6.31 10.82
N MET A 155 -0.68 7.11 9.76
CA MET A 155 -1.04 6.67 8.43
C MET A 155 0.18 6.60 7.52
N ILE A 156 0.22 5.59 6.66
CA ILE A 156 1.33 5.34 5.74
C ILE A 156 0.80 5.32 4.31
N PHE A 157 1.39 6.16 3.46
CA PHE A 157 1.03 6.27 2.05
C PHE A 157 2.26 6.04 1.17
N TYR A 158 2.04 5.43 0.01
CA TYR A 158 2.95 5.53 -1.10
C TYR A 158 2.53 6.68 -2.00
N GLU A 159 3.49 7.46 -2.48
CA GLU A 159 3.16 8.58 -3.35
C GLU A 159 4.23 8.77 -4.45
N SER A 160 3.79 9.25 -5.58
CA SER A 160 4.67 9.60 -6.69
C SER A 160 5.25 11.01 -6.49
N PRO A 161 6.51 11.26 -6.86
CA PRO A 161 7.13 12.57 -6.75
C PRO A 161 6.33 13.65 -7.46
N ARG A 162 5.75 13.34 -8.62
CA ARG A 162 4.92 14.29 -9.40
C ARG A 162 3.63 14.70 -8.69
N ARG A 163 3.18 13.96 -7.69
CA ARG A 163 1.93 14.23 -6.96
C ARG A 163 2.15 14.67 -5.53
N LEU A 164 3.36 14.51 -4.98
CA LEU A 164 3.64 14.75 -3.56
C LEU A 164 3.18 16.12 -3.10
N VAL A 165 3.58 17.20 -3.79
CA VAL A 165 3.23 18.58 -3.40
C VAL A 165 1.72 18.74 -3.32
N LYS A 166 1.00 18.33 -4.37
CA LYS A 166 -0.47 18.41 -4.40
C LYS A 166 -1.10 17.57 -3.29
N THR A 167 -0.53 16.41 -3.00
CA THR A 167 -1.02 15.51 -1.93
C THR A 167 -0.85 16.16 -0.57
N LEU A 168 0.32 16.74 -0.28
CA LEU A 168 0.59 17.45 0.97
C LEU A 168 -0.32 18.66 1.17
N GLN A 169 -0.55 19.46 0.10
CA GLN A 169 -1.48 20.60 0.13
C GLN A 169 -2.91 20.16 0.45
N GLN A 170 -3.42 19.14 -0.26
CA GLN A 170 -4.76 18.61 -0.01
C GLN A 170 -4.89 18.00 1.39
N MET A 171 -3.86 17.31 1.89
CA MET A 171 -3.87 16.79 3.25
C MET A 171 -3.81 17.93 4.29
N ALA A 172 -3.04 18.98 4.04
CA ALA A 172 -3.01 20.15 4.93
C ALA A 172 -4.38 20.85 5.04
N GLU A 173 -5.10 20.96 3.92
CA GLU A 173 -6.47 21.52 3.89
C GLU A 173 -7.47 20.63 4.65
N ILE A 174 -7.37 19.30 4.52
CA ILE A 174 -8.37 18.36 5.05
C ILE A 174 -8.00 17.87 6.46
N PHE A 175 -6.73 17.55 6.72
CA PHE A 175 -6.29 16.99 8.00
C PHE A 175 -5.86 18.05 9.01
N GLY A 176 -5.56 19.27 8.52
CA GLY A 176 -5.00 20.38 9.28
C GLY A 176 -3.55 20.66 8.90
N ALA A 177 -3.23 21.95 8.76
CA ALA A 177 -1.94 22.44 8.28
C ALA A 177 -0.76 22.00 9.19
N ASP A 178 -1.01 21.93 10.50
CA ASP A 178 -0.02 21.62 11.53
C ASP A 178 0.12 20.10 11.82
N ARG A 179 -0.65 19.25 11.12
CA ARG A 179 -0.54 17.80 11.26
C ARG A 179 0.88 17.35 10.97
N GLN A 180 1.49 16.64 11.91
CA GLN A 180 2.86 16.14 11.78
C GLN A 180 2.95 15.08 10.68
N ALA A 181 4.00 15.16 9.88
CA ALA A 181 4.26 14.22 8.80
C ALA A 181 5.76 14.04 8.55
N CYS A 182 6.10 12.98 7.83
CA CYS A 182 7.44 12.71 7.36
C CYS A 182 7.39 12.22 5.92
N VAL A 183 8.23 12.77 5.05
CA VAL A 183 8.45 12.31 3.69
C VAL A 183 9.78 11.59 3.64
N CYS A 184 9.75 10.26 3.47
CA CYS A 184 10.95 9.46 3.24
C CYS A 184 11.07 9.14 1.76
N ARG A 185 12.24 9.39 1.19
CA ARG A 185 12.52 9.21 -0.24
C ARG A 185 13.67 8.24 -0.44
N GLU A 186 13.62 7.46 -1.52
CA GLU A 186 14.73 6.61 -1.96
C GLU A 186 15.29 5.70 -0.84
N ILE A 187 14.42 5.14 -0.03
CA ILE A 187 14.77 4.26 1.11
C ILE A 187 15.71 3.15 0.62
N SER A 188 16.76 2.89 1.40
CA SER A 188 17.81 1.90 1.13
C SER A 188 18.70 2.21 -0.08
N LYS A 189 18.51 3.36 -0.76
CA LYS A 189 19.32 3.80 -1.91
C LYS A 189 20.34 4.87 -1.53
N VAL A 190 21.27 5.16 -2.45
CA VAL A 190 22.35 6.14 -2.26
C VAL A 190 21.83 7.55 -1.90
N HIS A 191 20.64 7.91 -2.38
CA HIS A 191 20.02 9.22 -2.16
C HIS A 191 18.87 9.15 -1.13
N GLU A 192 18.92 8.23 -0.20
CA GLU A 192 17.95 8.15 0.88
C GLU A 192 17.90 9.46 1.67
N ASP A 193 16.68 9.98 1.87
CA ASP A 193 16.41 11.20 2.64
C ASP A 193 15.06 11.10 3.34
N CYS A 194 14.99 11.60 4.58
CA CYS A 194 13.77 11.67 5.37
C CYS A 194 13.58 13.06 5.96
N ARG A 195 12.54 13.76 5.48
CA ARG A 195 12.22 15.11 5.93
C ARG A 195 10.95 15.12 6.77
N ARG A 196 11.08 15.65 7.99
CA ARG A 196 10.01 15.75 9.00
C ARG A 196 9.52 17.16 9.10
N GLY A 197 8.23 17.33 9.42
CA GLY A 197 7.60 18.64 9.63
C GLY A 197 6.09 18.56 9.66
N THR A 198 5.43 19.70 9.60
CA THR A 198 3.99 19.77 9.39
C THR A 198 3.64 19.58 7.92
N LEU A 199 2.40 19.18 7.62
CA LEU A 199 1.93 19.06 6.25
C LEU A 199 2.15 20.33 5.44
N SER A 200 1.88 21.51 6.04
CA SER A 200 2.09 22.80 5.39
C SER A 200 3.57 23.11 5.14
N SER A 201 4.44 22.87 6.12
CA SER A 201 5.88 23.11 5.96
C SER A 201 6.51 22.20 4.91
N LEU A 202 6.11 20.93 4.86
CA LEU A 202 6.57 19.98 3.86
C LEU A 202 6.03 20.34 2.45
N ALA A 203 4.77 20.78 2.35
CA ALA A 203 4.22 21.26 1.08
C ALA A 203 5.01 22.47 0.54
N LEU A 204 5.34 23.41 1.40
CA LEU A 204 6.16 24.59 1.03
C LEU A 204 7.55 24.17 0.57
N HIS A 205 8.24 23.32 1.36
CA HIS A 205 9.57 22.83 1.03
C HIS A 205 9.62 22.15 -0.34
N PHE A 206 8.74 21.17 -0.60
CA PHE A 206 8.74 20.42 -1.86
C PHE A 206 8.16 21.21 -3.05
N THR A 207 7.54 22.36 -2.81
CA THR A 207 7.22 23.34 -3.88
C THR A 207 8.49 24.05 -4.37
N GLN A 208 9.47 24.27 -3.48
CA GLN A 208 10.74 24.92 -3.81
C GLN A 208 11.79 23.92 -4.32
N GLU A 209 11.78 22.71 -3.77
CA GLU A 209 12.70 21.62 -4.13
C GLU A 209 11.92 20.47 -4.73
N GLU A 210 11.93 20.33 -6.06
CA GLU A 210 11.17 19.29 -6.76
C GLU A 210 11.55 17.88 -6.26
N PRO A 211 10.59 17.09 -5.71
CA PRO A 211 10.87 15.76 -5.19
C PRO A 211 11.18 14.79 -6.33
N ARG A 212 12.11 13.86 -6.09
CA ARG A 212 12.49 12.79 -7.03
C ARG A 212 12.49 11.44 -6.33
N GLY A 213 12.41 10.39 -7.13
CA GLY A 213 12.50 9.01 -6.67
C GLY A 213 11.21 8.48 -6.07
N GLU A 214 11.31 7.38 -5.35
CA GLU A 214 10.19 6.71 -4.69
C GLU A 214 9.95 7.30 -3.31
N ILE A 215 8.68 7.43 -2.93
CA ILE A 215 8.29 8.17 -1.74
C ILE A 215 7.36 7.33 -0.86
N VAL A 216 7.71 7.29 0.42
CA VAL A 216 6.80 6.89 1.50
C VAL A 216 6.46 8.12 2.33
N LEU A 217 5.19 8.47 2.38
CA LEU A 217 4.66 9.56 3.19
C LEU A 217 4.03 8.99 4.46
N ILE A 218 4.53 9.42 5.61
CA ILE A 218 4.00 9.08 6.92
C ILE A 218 3.29 10.31 7.48
N VAL A 219 2.05 10.13 7.93
CA VAL A 219 1.22 11.22 8.49
C VAL A 219 0.74 10.82 9.87
N GLY A 220 0.95 11.67 10.86
CA GLY A 220 0.49 11.45 12.23
C GLY A 220 -1.02 11.33 12.32
N GLY A 221 -1.50 10.59 13.31
CA GLY A 221 -2.92 10.47 13.62
C GLY A 221 -3.55 11.79 14.07
N ALA A 222 -4.88 11.88 14.02
CA ALA A 222 -5.61 12.99 14.60
C ALA A 222 -5.51 12.96 16.13
N ASP A 223 -5.29 14.12 16.75
CA ASP A 223 -5.44 14.26 18.20
C ASP A 223 -6.92 14.34 18.59
N ALA A 224 -7.20 14.17 19.91
CA ALA A 224 -8.56 14.15 20.41
C ALA A 224 -9.28 15.50 20.22
N ASP A 225 -8.56 16.61 20.36
CA ASP A 225 -9.12 17.96 20.26
C ASP A 225 -9.47 18.30 18.81
N THR A 226 -8.64 17.90 17.84
CA THR A 226 -8.93 18.05 16.41
C THR A 226 -10.16 17.24 15.97
N VAL A 227 -10.35 16.03 16.49
CA VAL A 227 -11.52 15.21 16.19
C VAL A 227 -12.80 15.81 16.77
N MET A 228 -12.75 16.30 18.03
CA MET A 228 -13.89 16.92 18.70
C MET A 228 -14.32 18.23 18.01
N SER A 229 -13.39 19.08 17.58
CA SER A 229 -13.71 20.34 16.90
C SER A 229 -14.43 20.10 15.57
N ARG A 230 -13.99 19.12 14.76
CA ARG A 230 -14.67 18.79 13.49
C ARG A 230 -16.07 18.21 13.68
N GLN A 231 -16.27 17.39 14.71
CA GLN A 231 -17.59 16.84 15.02
C GLN A 231 -18.56 17.93 15.51
N ALA A 232 -18.05 18.97 16.15
CA ALA A 232 -18.85 20.12 16.57
C ALA A 232 -19.29 20.98 15.35
N ASP A 233 -18.40 21.19 14.38
CA ASP A 233 -18.72 21.92 13.15
C ASP A 233 -19.75 21.20 12.26
N ASP A 234 -19.68 19.86 12.17
CA ASP A 234 -20.68 19.05 11.45
C ASP A 234 -22.07 19.03 12.12
N ASN A 235 -22.13 19.30 13.43
CA ASN A 235 -23.37 19.35 14.20
C ASN A 235 -23.96 20.77 14.37
N THR A 236 -23.34 21.80 13.80
CA THR A 236 -23.93 23.14 13.79
C THR A 236 -25.09 23.15 12.78
N PRO A 237 -26.34 23.42 13.19
CA PRO A 237 -27.44 23.55 12.25
C PRO A 237 -27.15 24.73 11.31
N GLU A 238 -27.16 24.49 10.02
CA GLU A 238 -27.23 25.59 9.05
C GLU A 238 -28.55 26.34 9.30
N ASP A 239 -28.48 27.46 10.00
CA ASP A 239 -29.60 28.35 10.17
C ASP A 239 -30.01 28.92 8.80
N GLY A 240 -31.09 28.37 8.30
CA GLY A 240 -31.97 29.01 7.32
C GLY A 240 -31.61 28.84 5.85
N GLU A 241 -31.94 27.67 5.27
CA GLU A 241 -32.52 27.68 3.94
C GLU A 241 -33.34 26.40 3.68
N THR A 242 -34.52 26.60 3.09
CA THR A 242 -35.59 25.67 2.75
C THR A 242 -35.15 24.26 2.34
N THR A 243 -35.54 23.27 3.14
CA THR A 243 -35.36 21.85 2.91
C THR A 243 -36.00 21.39 1.59
N LYS A 244 -35.21 21.18 0.56
CA LYS A 244 -35.58 20.24 -0.51
C LYS A 244 -35.47 18.82 0.04
N PRO A 245 -36.49 17.97 -0.11
CA PRO A 245 -36.46 16.63 0.43
C PRO A 245 -35.28 15.82 -0.17
N ARG A 246 -34.45 15.27 0.70
CA ARG A 246 -33.34 14.39 0.34
C ARG A 246 -33.87 13.25 -0.52
N ARG A 247 -33.40 13.11 -1.74
CA ARG A 247 -33.74 11.98 -2.62
C ARG A 247 -33.31 10.69 -1.94
N LYS A 248 -34.27 9.83 -1.60
CA LYS A 248 -34.04 8.50 -1.05
C LYS A 248 -33.10 7.70 -1.96
N SER A 249 -32.18 6.96 -1.38
CA SER A 249 -31.27 6.11 -2.15
C SER A 249 -32.02 5.00 -2.86
N LYS A 250 -31.50 4.49 -3.98
CA LYS A 250 -32.09 3.34 -4.69
C LYS A 250 -32.32 2.11 -3.80
N TYR A 251 -31.59 1.99 -2.71
CA TYR A 251 -31.71 0.89 -1.74
C TYR A 251 -32.94 1.06 -0.82
N GLN A 252 -33.21 2.28 -0.35
CA GLN A 252 -34.37 2.61 0.48
C GLN A 252 -35.67 2.49 -0.30
N LEU A 253 -35.69 2.91 -1.56
CA LEU A 253 -36.84 2.75 -2.46
C LEU A 253 -37.14 1.27 -2.81
N LYS A 254 -36.16 0.39 -2.73
CA LYS A 254 -36.33 -1.04 -2.96
C LYS A 254 -36.91 -1.76 -1.72
N GLN A 255 -36.57 -1.32 -0.52
CA GLN A 255 -37.14 -1.87 0.72
C GLN A 255 -38.61 -1.48 0.90
N GLU A 256 -38.96 -0.21 0.65
CA GLU A 256 -40.37 0.25 0.72
C GLU A 256 -41.28 -0.48 -0.27
N ARG A 257 -40.78 -0.86 -1.45
CA ARG A 257 -41.54 -1.66 -2.41
C ARG A 257 -41.77 -3.12 -2.02
N LEU A 258 -40.94 -3.66 -1.15
CA LEU A 258 -41.06 -5.01 -0.61
C LEU A 258 -42.04 -5.07 0.59
N GLU A 259 -42.20 -3.96 1.31
CA GLU A 259 -43.13 -3.85 2.45
C GLU A 259 -44.57 -3.49 2.05
N GLU A 260 -44.80 -3.00 0.82
CA GLU A 260 -46.15 -2.71 0.27
C GLU A 260 -46.79 -3.92 -0.44
N THR A 261 -46.15 -5.09 -0.44
CA THR A 261 -46.62 -6.28 -1.18
C THR A 261 -46.95 -7.46 -0.26
N ASP A 262 -46.94 -7.26 1.06
CA ASP A 262 -47.48 -8.14 2.11
C ASP A 262 -48.74 -7.46 2.70
#